data_3fb702fc173395258441d946d2f2d0a1
#
_entry.id   3fb702fc173395258441d946d2f2d0a1
#
_cell.length_a   1.000
_cell.length_b   1.000
_cell.length_c   1.000
_cell.angle_alpha   90.00
_cell.angle_beta   90.00
_cell.angle_gamma   90.00
#
_symmetry.space_group_name_H-M   'P 1'
#
loop_
_entity.id
_entity.type
_entity.pdbx_description
1 polymer ?
#
loop_
_entity_poly.entity_id
_entity_poly.type
_entity_poly.pdbx_seq_one_letter_code
_entity_poly.pdbx_strand_id
1 'polypeptide(L)'
;KKGSFASRKTDDMLLLQETERALADKSSPKVIFLHMIGSHPNPCDRLNSWPNYYLEQYPRKIACYLASISKLDNFLGQLDGILRRHSRHFAMLYFSDHGLSVSDSANPVHHDGHVQGGYSVPLIITASDITSHQSVSRKINARNFAGIFQWLTGIRTENITPFNPLTDEDNEPVMVFNGEKNVPADSLKPQPLILPDHR
;
A
#
# COMPACT_ATOMS: atom_id res chain seq x y z
N LYS A 1 14.30 -10.08 17.50
CA LYS A 1 13.25 -10.60 16.59
C LYS A 1 12.19 -11.28 17.45
N LYS A 2 11.08 -10.62 17.75
CA LYS A 2 9.90 -11.27 18.33
C LYS A 2 9.26 -12.09 17.21
N GLY A 3 8.98 -13.36 17.46
CA GLY A 3 8.51 -14.29 16.44
C GLY A 3 7.19 -13.86 15.77
N SER A 4 6.95 -14.31 14.55
CA SER A 4 5.91 -13.89 13.62
C SER A 4 4.47 -13.89 14.16
N PHE A 5 4.16 -14.69 15.20
CA PHE A 5 2.83 -14.75 15.81
C PHE A 5 2.49 -13.54 16.70
N ALA A 6 3.46 -12.97 17.40
CA ALA A 6 3.23 -11.78 18.23
C ALA A 6 3.03 -10.51 17.39
N SER A 7 3.69 -10.42 16.24
CA SER A 7 3.56 -9.28 15.32
C SER A 7 2.17 -9.20 14.66
N ARG A 8 1.50 -10.34 14.43
CA ARG A 8 0.16 -10.39 13.82
C ARG A 8 -0.96 -9.72 14.66
N LYS A 9 -0.72 -9.48 15.95
CA LYS A 9 -1.66 -8.79 16.85
C LYS A 9 -1.29 -7.32 17.10
N THR A 10 -0.14 -6.88 16.59
CA THR A 10 0.35 -5.52 16.80
C THR A 10 -0.35 -4.57 15.83
N ASP A 11 -0.79 -3.43 16.32
CA ASP A 11 -1.42 -2.40 15.51
C ASP A 11 -0.36 -1.63 14.71
N ASP A 12 -0.57 -1.49 13.39
CA ASP A 12 0.32 -0.72 12.52
C ASP A 12 0.44 0.74 12.95
N MET A 13 -0.57 1.29 13.65
CA MET A 13 -0.54 2.66 14.18
C MET A 13 0.63 2.90 15.15
N LEU A 14 1.18 1.84 15.78
CA LEU A 14 2.36 1.96 16.63
C LEU A 14 3.63 2.31 15.86
N LEU A 15 3.68 2.05 14.55
CA LEU A 15 4.81 2.42 13.70
C LEU A 15 4.99 3.95 13.61
N LEU A 16 3.94 4.74 13.84
CA LEU A 16 4.04 6.20 13.90
C LEU A 16 4.97 6.66 15.02
N GLN A 17 4.82 6.09 16.21
CA GLN A 17 5.68 6.42 17.36
C GLN A 17 7.14 5.99 17.12
N GLU A 18 7.33 4.81 16.53
CA GLU A 18 8.67 4.33 16.20
C GLU A 18 9.34 5.22 15.12
N THR A 19 8.55 5.73 14.17
CA THR A 19 9.03 6.68 13.18
C THR A 19 9.44 8.00 13.83
N GLU A 20 8.62 8.55 14.72
CA GLU A 20 8.99 9.77 15.47
C GLU A 20 10.29 9.59 16.27
N ARG A 21 10.46 8.46 16.95
CA ARG A 21 11.69 8.14 17.68
C ARG A 21 12.91 8.08 16.74
N ALA A 22 12.75 7.43 15.59
CA ALA A 22 13.83 7.34 14.59
C ALA A 22 14.19 8.71 14.01
N LEU A 23 13.23 9.62 13.86
CA LEU A 23 13.42 10.97 13.35
C LEU A 23 13.96 11.95 14.42
N ALA A 24 13.84 11.64 15.70
CA ALA A 24 14.43 12.43 16.78
C ALA A 24 15.95 12.42 16.74
N ASP A 25 16.57 11.33 16.31
CA ASP A 25 18.00 11.27 16.03
C ASP A 25 18.33 12.03 14.73
N LYS A 26 19.13 13.06 14.82
CA LYS A 26 19.53 13.95 13.70
C LYS A 26 20.87 13.57 13.06
N SER A 27 21.41 12.41 13.37
CA SER A 27 22.79 12.04 13.07
C SER A 27 23.13 11.88 11.58
N SER A 28 22.17 11.67 10.67
CA SER A 28 22.45 11.49 9.23
C SER A 28 21.17 11.40 8.39
N PRO A 29 21.26 11.48 7.06
CA PRO A 29 20.16 11.04 6.20
C PRO A 29 19.75 9.60 6.53
N LYS A 30 18.45 9.32 6.51
CA LYS A 30 17.89 8.02 6.91
C LYS A 30 17.01 7.46 5.80
N VAL A 31 17.03 6.14 5.68
CA VAL A 31 15.99 5.36 4.99
C VAL A 31 15.27 4.55 6.06
N ILE A 32 13.96 4.73 6.19
CA ILE A 32 13.14 4.04 7.18
C ILE A 32 12.15 3.15 6.41
N PHE A 33 12.21 1.85 6.66
CA PHE A 33 11.26 0.89 6.10
C PHE A 33 10.21 0.54 7.16
N LEU A 34 8.95 0.87 6.89
CA LEU A 34 7.80 0.52 7.72
C LEU A 34 7.10 -0.69 7.11
N HIS A 35 7.29 -1.85 7.72
CA HIS A 35 6.63 -3.09 7.29
C HIS A 35 5.31 -3.25 8.01
N MET A 36 4.22 -2.98 7.31
CA MET A 36 2.86 -3.03 7.82
C MET A 36 2.24 -4.41 7.62
N ILE A 37 1.25 -4.73 8.45
CA ILE A 37 0.37 -5.89 8.22
C ILE A 37 -0.78 -5.50 7.30
N GLY A 38 -1.20 -4.24 7.34
CA GLY A 38 -2.24 -3.69 6.49
C GLY A 38 -3.59 -4.40 6.67
N SER A 39 -4.22 -4.73 5.54
CA SER A 39 -5.51 -5.44 5.50
C SER A 39 -5.38 -6.97 5.47
N HIS A 40 -4.20 -7.53 5.83
CA HIS A 40 -3.96 -8.99 5.78
C HIS A 40 -5.10 -9.77 6.43
N PRO A 41 -5.58 -10.87 5.86
CA PRO A 41 -6.68 -11.66 6.40
C PRO A 41 -6.44 -12.11 7.85
N ASN A 42 -7.40 -11.97 8.69
CA ASN A 42 -8.76 -11.48 8.54
C ASN A 42 -8.83 -9.95 8.75
N PRO A 43 -9.41 -9.14 7.83
CA PRO A 43 -9.41 -7.67 7.96
C PRO A 43 -10.09 -7.17 9.25
N CYS A 44 -11.09 -7.88 9.78
CA CYS A 44 -11.73 -7.49 11.03
C CYS A 44 -10.77 -7.47 12.22
N ASP A 45 -9.74 -8.32 12.21
CA ASP A 45 -8.73 -8.40 13.27
C ASP A 45 -7.72 -7.25 13.19
N ARG A 46 -7.76 -6.45 12.11
CA ARG A 46 -6.86 -5.30 11.87
C ARG A 46 -7.42 -3.99 12.42
N LEU A 47 -8.71 -3.95 12.74
CA LEU A 47 -9.36 -2.71 13.14
C LEU A 47 -9.02 -2.30 14.58
N ASN A 48 -8.86 -3.26 15.50
CA ASN A 48 -8.79 -2.96 16.93
C ASN A 48 -9.99 -2.08 17.35
N SER A 49 -9.73 -0.86 17.83
CA SER A 49 -10.76 0.13 18.17
C SER A 49 -11.13 1.08 17.02
N TRP A 50 -10.61 0.84 15.80
CA TRP A 50 -10.93 1.70 14.64
C TRP A 50 -12.41 1.60 14.29
N PRO A 51 -13.13 2.72 14.09
CA PRO A 51 -14.55 2.71 13.77
C PRO A 51 -14.81 2.06 12.41
N ASN A 52 -15.91 1.34 12.32
CA ASN A 52 -16.34 0.71 11.07
C ASN A 52 -17.71 1.24 10.64
N TYR A 53 -17.69 2.32 9.88
CA TYR A 53 -18.89 3.00 9.35
C TYR A 53 -19.54 2.27 8.17
N TYR A 54 -18.95 1.16 7.71
CA TYR A 54 -19.42 0.42 6.54
C TYR A 54 -20.35 -0.75 6.88
N LEU A 55 -20.51 -1.08 8.18
CA LEU A 55 -21.28 -2.27 8.64
C LEU A 55 -22.75 -2.23 8.25
N GLU A 56 -23.33 -1.04 8.11
CA GLU A 56 -24.74 -0.88 7.72
C GLU A 56 -24.95 -1.01 6.21
N GLN A 57 -23.89 -0.94 5.42
CA GLN A 57 -23.95 -0.89 3.96
C GLN A 57 -23.40 -2.15 3.28
N TYR A 58 -22.55 -2.91 3.98
CA TYR A 58 -21.83 -4.03 3.39
C TYR A 58 -21.80 -5.25 4.31
N PRO A 59 -21.69 -6.46 3.78
CA PRO A 59 -21.40 -7.66 4.57
C PRO A 59 -20.15 -7.46 5.44
N ARG A 60 -20.20 -8.01 6.66
CA ARG A 60 -19.20 -7.71 7.72
C ARG A 60 -17.73 -7.79 7.26
N LYS A 61 -17.33 -8.82 6.50
CA LYS A 61 -15.93 -8.97 6.07
C LYS A 61 -15.52 -7.88 5.07
N ILE A 62 -16.43 -7.50 4.18
CA ILE A 62 -16.22 -6.41 3.23
C ILE A 62 -16.16 -5.08 3.98
N ALA A 63 -17.11 -4.84 4.88
CA ALA A 63 -17.10 -3.65 5.75
C ALA A 63 -15.78 -3.52 6.54
N CYS A 64 -15.26 -4.62 7.10
CA CYS A 64 -13.98 -4.61 7.78
C CYS A 64 -12.81 -4.30 6.84
N TYR A 65 -12.86 -4.81 5.61
CA TYR A 65 -11.82 -4.51 4.62
C TYR A 65 -11.81 -3.02 4.26
N LEU A 66 -12.97 -2.44 3.96
CA LEU A 66 -13.10 -0.99 3.70
C LEU A 66 -12.63 -0.15 4.89
N ALA A 67 -13.00 -0.54 6.11
CA ALA A 67 -12.55 0.14 7.33
C ALA A 67 -11.03 0.03 7.54
N SER A 68 -10.42 -1.10 7.16
CA SER A 68 -8.95 -1.25 7.25
C SER A 68 -8.22 -0.36 6.24
N ILE A 69 -8.80 -0.13 5.04
CA ILE A 69 -8.29 0.84 4.07
C ILE A 69 -8.42 2.28 4.60
N SER A 70 -9.57 2.62 5.20
CA SER A 70 -9.76 3.92 5.85
C SER A 70 -8.75 4.15 7.00
N LYS A 71 -8.44 3.11 7.76
CA LYS A 71 -7.40 3.16 8.79
C LYS A 71 -6.00 3.40 8.21
N LEU A 72 -5.70 2.75 7.08
CA LEU A 72 -4.45 2.96 6.36
C LEU A 72 -4.33 4.40 5.84
N ASP A 73 -5.38 4.95 5.26
CA ASP A 73 -5.41 6.33 4.80
C ASP A 73 -5.10 7.32 5.94
N ASN A 74 -5.74 7.12 7.09
CA ASN A 74 -5.44 7.89 8.30
C ASN A 74 -3.99 7.73 8.77
N PHE A 75 -3.45 6.50 8.72
CA PHE A 75 -2.04 6.24 9.05
C PHE A 75 -1.10 7.05 8.14
N LEU A 76 -1.32 7.02 6.83
CA LEU A 76 -0.48 7.74 5.87
C LEU A 76 -0.56 9.24 6.06
N GLY A 77 -1.75 9.79 6.34
CA GLY A 77 -1.92 11.21 6.66
C GLY A 77 -1.19 11.63 7.93
N GLN A 78 -1.24 10.81 8.99
CA GLN A 78 -0.48 11.08 10.22
C GLN A 78 1.04 10.96 9.99
N LEU A 79 1.48 9.99 9.21
CA LEU A 79 2.89 9.80 8.86
C LEU A 79 3.43 11.00 8.06
N ASP A 80 2.69 11.47 7.06
CA ASP A 80 3.05 12.71 6.33
C ASP A 80 3.19 13.91 7.29
N GLY A 81 2.23 14.07 8.20
CA GLY A 81 2.28 15.12 9.23
C GLY A 81 3.51 15.01 10.15
N ILE A 82 3.90 13.79 10.54
CA ILE A 82 5.11 13.54 11.33
C ILE A 82 6.36 13.92 10.52
N LEU A 83 6.45 13.48 9.27
CA LEU A 83 7.59 13.78 8.40
C LEU A 83 7.75 15.29 8.19
N ARG A 84 6.68 16.03 7.94
CA ARG A 84 6.70 17.49 7.78
C ARG A 84 7.15 18.23 9.03
N ARG A 85 6.81 17.72 10.23
CA ARG A 85 7.25 18.33 11.50
C ARG A 85 8.73 18.06 11.81
N HIS A 86 9.22 16.90 11.46
CA HIS A 86 10.56 16.44 11.88
C HIS A 86 11.65 16.58 10.82
N SER A 87 11.28 16.72 9.55
CA SER A 87 12.25 16.73 8.44
C SER A 87 11.97 17.86 7.47
N ARG A 88 13.03 18.64 7.14
CA ARG A 88 12.95 19.70 6.13
C ARG A 88 12.89 19.13 4.71
N HIS A 89 13.56 18.01 4.50
CA HIS A 89 13.58 17.28 3.23
C HIS A 89 13.26 15.82 3.48
N PHE A 90 12.20 15.34 2.87
CA PHE A 90 11.79 13.94 2.92
C PHE A 90 11.07 13.55 1.65
N ALA A 91 11.07 12.25 1.37
CA ALA A 91 10.14 11.60 0.46
C ALA A 91 9.54 10.39 1.16
N MET A 92 8.25 10.13 0.97
CA MET A 92 7.54 8.95 1.42
C MET A 92 7.00 8.21 0.20
N LEU A 93 7.25 6.92 0.13
CA LEU A 93 6.73 6.00 -0.87
C LEU A 93 5.92 4.91 -0.16
N TYR A 94 4.64 4.78 -0.50
CA TYR A 94 3.78 3.70 -0.06
C TYR A 94 3.36 2.83 -1.25
N PHE A 95 3.40 1.54 -1.06
CA PHE A 95 2.82 0.53 -1.95
C PHE A 95 2.52 -0.75 -1.14
N SER A 96 1.68 -1.62 -1.69
CA SER A 96 1.44 -2.96 -1.15
C SER A 96 2.09 -4.01 -2.05
N ASP A 97 2.46 -5.15 -1.48
CA ASP A 97 3.00 -6.30 -2.21
C ASP A 97 1.94 -6.98 -3.09
N HIS A 98 0.68 -6.97 -2.66
CA HIS A 98 -0.48 -7.43 -3.42
C HIS A 98 -1.78 -6.80 -2.91
N GLY A 99 -2.84 -6.93 -3.72
CA GLY A 99 -4.19 -6.55 -3.35
C GLY A 99 -4.99 -7.71 -2.77
N LEU A 100 -6.26 -7.43 -2.43
CA LEU A 100 -7.27 -8.42 -2.08
C LEU A 100 -8.45 -8.28 -3.03
N SER A 101 -8.90 -9.41 -3.55
CA SER A 101 -10.11 -9.49 -4.36
C SER A 101 -11.33 -9.61 -3.45
N VAL A 102 -12.44 -9.08 -3.93
CA VAL A 102 -13.74 -9.19 -3.26
C VAL A 102 -14.72 -9.94 -4.14
N SER A 103 -15.48 -10.85 -3.56
CA SER A 103 -16.43 -11.70 -4.27
C SER A 103 -17.62 -12.02 -3.37
N ASP A 104 -18.71 -12.56 -3.96
CA ASP A 104 -19.90 -13.03 -3.23
C ASP A 104 -19.74 -14.45 -2.63
N SER A 105 -18.50 -14.91 -2.47
CA SER A 105 -18.22 -16.24 -1.91
C SER A 105 -18.29 -16.26 -0.38
N ALA A 106 -18.24 -17.46 0.20
CA ALA A 106 -18.18 -17.65 1.65
C ALA A 106 -16.96 -16.99 2.30
N ASN A 107 -15.89 -16.76 1.53
CA ASN A 107 -14.74 -15.95 1.92
C ASN A 107 -14.62 -14.73 1.00
N PRO A 108 -15.42 -13.68 1.23
CA PRO A 108 -15.59 -12.59 0.28
C PRO A 108 -14.36 -11.69 0.09
N VAL A 109 -13.38 -11.73 0.99
CA VAL A 109 -12.14 -10.94 0.91
C VAL A 109 -10.95 -11.89 0.99
N HIS A 110 -10.23 -12.06 -0.11
CA HIS A 110 -9.09 -12.98 -0.18
C HIS A 110 -8.15 -12.59 -1.32
N HIS A 111 -6.93 -13.10 -1.29
CA HIS A 111 -6.04 -12.99 -2.44
C HIS A 111 -6.47 -13.99 -3.53
N ASP A 112 -6.72 -13.49 -4.74
CA ASP A 112 -7.06 -14.30 -5.91
C ASP A 112 -6.10 -13.97 -7.07
N GLY A 113 -5.29 -14.95 -7.46
CA GLY A 113 -4.32 -14.83 -8.55
C GLY A 113 -4.93 -14.71 -9.95
N HIS A 114 -6.25 -14.89 -10.10
CA HIS A 114 -6.94 -14.84 -11.38
C HIS A 114 -7.77 -13.57 -11.59
N VAL A 115 -7.74 -12.66 -10.62
CA VAL A 115 -8.51 -11.40 -10.63
C VAL A 115 -7.57 -10.21 -10.48
N GLN A 116 -7.81 -9.15 -11.25
CA GLN A 116 -7.00 -7.92 -11.24
C GLN A 116 -6.90 -7.29 -9.84
N GLY A 117 -7.95 -7.39 -9.03
CA GLY A 117 -7.96 -6.88 -7.65
C GLY A 117 -6.89 -7.49 -6.75
N GLY A 118 -6.43 -8.72 -7.05
CA GLY A 118 -5.33 -9.35 -6.34
C GLY A 118 -3.95 -8.69 -6.56
N TYR A 119 -3.82 -7.85 -7.59
CA TYR A 119 -2.53 -7.22 -7.98
C TYR A 119 -2.61 -5.70 -8.08
N SER A 120 -3.81 -5.16 -8.27
CA SER A 120 -4.00 -3.71 -8.40
C SER A 120 -3.91 -3.05 -7.03
N VAL A 121 -2.82 -2.36 -6.77
CA VAL A 121 -2.54 -1.67 -5.51
C VAL A 121 -2.19 -0.22 -5.77
N PRO A 122 -2.48 0.69 -4.83
CA PRO A 122 -2.06 2.08 -4.96
C PRO A 122 -0.54 2.20 -4.80
N LEU A 123 0.05 3.09 -5.59
CA LEU A 123 1.38 3.66 -5.39
C LEU A 123 1.20 5.11 -4.97
N ILE A 124 1.58 5.45 -3.75
CA ILE A 124 1.43 6.81 -3.21
C ILE A 124 2.81 7.38 -2.93
N ILE A 125 3.07 8.57 -3.47
CA ILE A 125 4.32 9.30 -3.26
C ILE A 125 3.99 10.67 -2.71
N THR A 126 4.63 11.07 -1.63
CA THR A 126 4.66 12.43 -1.14
C THR A 126 6.08 12.84 -0.78
N ALA A 127 6.38 14.13 -0.86
CA ALA A 127 7.68 14.68 -0.50
C ALA A 127 7.51 16.12 0.00
N SER A 128 8.55 16.62 0.63
CA SER A 128 8.55 17.98 1.20
C SER A 128 8.32 19.09 0.19
N ASP A 129 8.64 18.87 -1.08
CA ASP A 129 8.55 19.80 -2.21
C ASP A 129 7.30 19.57 -3.10
N ILE A 130 6.53 18.51 -2.85
CA ILE A 130 5.27 18.29 -3.55
C ILE A 130 4.19 19.19 -2.94
N THR A 131 3.66 20.11 -3.74
CA THR A 131 2.66 21.12 -3.33
C THR A 131 1.29 20.92 -3.97
N SER A 132 1.17 20.04 -4.96
CA SER A 132 -0.07 19.77 -5.68
C SER A 132 -0.31 18.28 -5.85
N HIS A 133 -1.58 17.87 -5.78
CA HIS A 133 -1.99 16.50 -6.05
C HIS A 133 -1.96 16.21 -7.56
N GLN A 134 -1.41 15.06 -7.91
CA GLN A 134 -1.45 14.50 -9.25
C GLN A 134 -1.96 13.06 -9.18
N SER A 135 -2.76 12.66 -10.15
CA SER A 135 -3.25 11.28 -10.28
C SER A 135 -2.79 10.70 -11.62
N VAL A 136 -2.18 9.52 -11.56
CA VAL A 136 -1.70 8.78 -12.72
C VAL A 136 -2.49 7.48 -12.81
N SER A 137 -3.30 7.32 -13.86
CA SER A 137 -4.18 6.15 -14.04
C SER A 137 -3.51 4.95 -14.67
N ARG A 138 -2.30 5.11 -15.26
CA ARG A 138 -1.58 4.00 -15.87
C ARG A 138 -1.06 3.01 -14.82
N LYS A 139 -0.94 1.75 -15.21
CA LYS A 139 -0.30 0.72 -14.40
C LYS A 139 1.21 0.87 -14.44
N ILE A 140 1.85 0.72 -13.30
CA ILE A 140 3.30 0.73 -13.16
C ILE A 140 3.73 -0.66 -12.66
N ASN A 141 4.72 -1.25 -13.30
CA ASN A 141 5.24 -2.54 -12.88
C ASN A 141 6.01 -2.41 -11.56
N ALA A 142 5.71 -3.29 -10.59
CA ALA A 142 6.43 -3.33 -9.31
C ALA A 142 7.95 -3.56 -9.47
N ARG A 143 8.42 -4.10 -10.60
CA ARG A 143 9.85 -4.21 -10.94
C ARG A 143 10.55 -2.86 -10.98
N ASN A 144 9.84 -1.77 -11.24
CA ASN A 144 10.39 -0.41 -11.26
C ASN A 144 10.67 0.15 -9.86
N PHE A 145 10.34 -0.59 -8.78
CA PHE A 145 10.54 -0.10 -7.40
C PHE A 145 11.94 0.45 -7.16
N ALA A 146 12.97 -0.27 -7.55
CA ALA A 146 14.35 0.17 -7.37
C ALA A 146 14.68 1.43 -8.19
N GLY A 147 14.14 1.55 -9.41
CA GLY A 147 14.23 2.75 -10.24
C GLY A 147 13.52 3.96 -9.61
N ILE A 148 12.30 3.74 -9.08
CA ILE A 148 11.54 4.78 -8.35
C ILE A 148 12.30 5.22 -7.11
N PHE A 149 12.87 4.28 -6.36
CA PHE A 149 13.70 4.59 -5.19
C PHE A 149 14.91 5.46 -5.57
N GLN A 150 15.61 5.14 -6.67
CA GLN A 150 16.70 5.95 -7.17
C GLN A 150 16.25 7.35 -7.61
N TRP A 151 15.10 7.44 -8.27
CA TRP A 151 14.53 8.72 -8.68
C TRP A 151 14.22 9.60 -7.46
N LEU A 152 13.57 9.03 -6.43
CA LEU A 152 13.21 9.75 -5.21
C LEU A 152 14.41 10.19 -4.36
N THR A 153 15.43 9.34 -4.24
CA THR A 153 16.55 9.56 -3.32
C THR A 153 17.76 10.22 -3.97
N GLY A 154 17.85 10.18 -5.30
CA GLY A 154 19.06 10.59 -6.02
C GLY A 154 20.22 9.59 -5.92
N ILE A 155 20.10 8.52 -5.13
CA ILE A 155 21.10 7.43 -5.07
C ILE A 155 21.15 6.73 -6.43
N ARG A 156 22.34 6.39 -6.90
CA ARG A 156 22.54 5.71 -8.19
C ARG A 156 23.30 4.40 -8.00
N THR A 157 22.93 3.41 -8.79
CA THR A 157 23.64 2.13 -8.92
C THR A 157 23.86 1.82 -10.42
N GLU A 158 24.89 1.05 -10.73
CA GLU A 158 25.31 0.82 -12.11
C GLU A 158 24.28 0.07 -12.98
N ASN A 159 23.45 -0.78 -12.36
CA ASN A 159 22.60 -1.73 -13.09
C ASN A 159 21.10 -1.40 -13.03
N ILE A 160 20.72 -0.25 -12.49
CA ILE A 160 19.31 0.14 -12.34
C ILE A 160 19.13 1.54 -12.90
N THR A 161 18.24 1.68 -13.87
CA THR A 161 17.84 2.97 -14.42
C THR A 161 16.83 3.63 -13.48
N PRO A 162 17.00 4.91 -13.12
CA PRO A 162 15.96 5.65 -12.41
C PRO A 162 14.66 5.65 -13.20
N PHE A 163 13.54 5.53 -12.52
CA PHE A 163 12.22 5.52 -13.11
C PHE A 163 11.35 6.61 -12.44
N ASN A 164 10.91 7.58 -13.24
CA ASN A 164 9.97 8.60 -12.79
C ASN A 164 8.54 8.11 -13.01
N PRO A 165 7.77 7.77 -11.98
CA PRO A 165 6.42 7.23 -12.14
C PRO A 165 5.42 8.23 -12.73
N LEU A 166 5.77 9.51 -12.86
CA LEU A 166 4.91 10.54 -13.45
C LEU A 166 5.05 10.61 -14.98
N THR A 167 6.25 10.37 -15.49
CA THR A 167 6.59 10.61 -16.92
C THR A 167 7.01 9.36 -17.66
N ASP A 168 7.68 8.42 -16.99
CA ASP A 168 8.26 7.26 -17.65
C ASP A 168 7.20 6.17 -17.86
N GLU A 169 7.31 5.44 -18.93
CA GLU A 169 6.42 4.34 -19.28
C GLU A 169 7.13 3.00 -19.22
N ASP A 170 6.40 1.96 -18.85
CA ASP A 170 6.88 0.60 -19.00
C ASP A 170 6.88 0.23 -20.49
N ASN A 171 8.04 -0.16 -21.02
CA ASN A 171 8.16 -0.63 -22.40
C ASN A 171 7.59 -2.03 -22.63
N GLU A 172 7.22 -2.74 -21.55
CA GLU A 172 6.71 -4.09 -21.59
C GLU A 172 5.37 -4.19 -20.83
N PRO A 173 4.50 -5.14 -21.20
CA PRO A 173 3.29 -5.40 -20.45
C PRO A 173 3.58 -5.71 -18.99
N VAL A 174 2.75 -5.19 -18.08
CA VAL A 174 2.84 -5.53 -16.66
C VAL A 174 2.53 -7.01 -16.50
N MET A 175 3.52 -7.80 -16.09
CA MET A 175 3.40 -9.23 -15.87
C MET A 175 3.20 -9.53 -14.38
N VAL A 176 2.31 -10.48 -14.07
CA VAL A 176 2.04 -10.96 -12.72
C VAL A 176 2.11 -12.49 -12.68
N PHE A 177 2.48 -13.04 -11.52
CA PHE A 177 2.46 -14.48 -11.30
C PHE A 177 1.12 -14.89 -10.70
N ASN A 178 0.31 -15.66 -11.45
CA ASN A 178 -1.05 -16.02 -11.06
C ASN A 178 -1.15 -17.27 -10.15
N GLY A 179 -0.02 -17.71 -9.62
CA GLY A 179 0.07 -18.96 -8.84
C GLY A 179 0.57 -20.15 -9.64
N GLU A 180 0.50 -20.10 -10.98
CA GLU A 180 0.94 -21.16 -11.89
C GLU A 180 2.04 -20.66 -12.86
N LYS A 181 1.82 -19.49 -13.46
CA LYS A 181 2.71 -18.90 -14.47
C LYS A 181 2.61 -17.38 -14.48
N ASN A 182 3.58 -16.75 -15.15
CA ASN A 182 3.52 -15.32 -15.45
C ASN A 182 2.53 -15.07 -16.59
N VAL A 183 1.61 -14.12 -16.36
CA VAL A 183 0.59 -13.69 -17.33
C VAL A 183 0.53 -12.16 -17.38
N PRO A 184 0.11 -11.55 -18.50
CA PRO A 184 -0.18 -10.12 -18.51
C PRO A 184 -1.29 -9.77 -17.51
N ALA A 185 -1.08 -8.74 -16.71
CA ALA A 185 -2.07 -8.29 -15.71
C ALA A 185 -3.44 -7.97 -16.34
N ASP A 186 -3.43 -7.47 -17.58
CA ASP A 186 -4.65 -7.15 -18.34
C ASP A 186 -5.42 -8.38 -18.83
N SER A 187 -4.79 -9.56 -18.84
CA SER A 187 -5.47 -10.83 -19.16
C SER A 187 -6.28 -11.41 -18.02
N LEU A 188 -6.11 -10.89 -16.80
CA LEU A 188 -6.86 -11.33 -15.63
C LEU A 188 -8.29 -10.81 -15.66
N LYS A 189 -9.19 -11.52 -14.99
CA LYS A 189 -10.59 -11.09 -14.83
C LYS A 189 -10.63 -9.73 -14.09
N PRO A 190 -11.49 -8.80 -14.52
CA PRO A 190 -11.68 -7.56 -13.78
C PRO A 190 -12.21 -7.84 -12.37
N GLN A 191 -11.88 -6.96 -11.42
CA GLN A 191 -12.47 -7.01 -10.09
C GLN A 191 -13.97 -6.71 -10.18
N PRO A 192 -14.85 -7.58 -9.64
CA PRO A 192 -16.29 -7.28 -9.56
C PRO A 192 -16.54 -5.99 -8.76
N LEU A 193 -17.53 -5.23 -9.20
CA LEU A 193 -18.01 -4.08 -8.42
C LEU A 193 -18.74 -4.59 -7.17
N ILE A 194 -18.40 -3.97 -6.04
CA ILE A 194 -19.10 -4.19 -4.78
C ILE A 194 -20.09 -3.04 -4.63
N LEU A 195 -21.37 -3.38 -4.72
CA LEU A 195 -22.43 -2.42 -4.46
C LEU A 195 -22.87 -2.51 -2.99
N PRO A 196 -23.24 -1.38 -2.38
CA PRO A 196 -23.86 -1.39 -1.05
C PRO A 196 -25.14 -2.22 -1.06
N ASP A 197 -25.40 -2.92 0.03
CA ASP A 197 -26.71 -3.56 0.25
C ASP A 197 -27.77 -2.47 0.35
N HIS A 198 -28.68 -2.40 -0.59
CA HIS A 198 -29.88 -1.57 -0.48
C HIS A 198 -30.84 -2.24 0.50
N ARG A 199 -30.72 -1.96 1.80
CA ARG A 199 -31.69 -2.34 2.82
C ARG A 199 -32.64 -1.20 3.11
#